data_c65ab83f2f278988b59d065e11317e82
#
_entry.id   c65ab83f2f278988b59d065e11317e82
#
_cell.length_a   1.000
_cell.length_b   1.000
_cell.length_c   1.000
_cell.angle_alpha   90.00
_cell.angle_beta   90.00
_cell.angle_gamma   90.00
#
_symmetry.space_group_name_H-M   'P 1'
#
loop_
_entity.id
_entity.type
_entity.pdbx_description
1 polymer ?
#
loop_
_entity_poly.entity_id
_entity_poly.type
_entity_poly.pdbx_seq_one_letter_code
_entity_poly.pdbx_strand_id
1 'polypeptide(L)'
;TDENMINNSLPQQFANLPLMPGDIKYKDIPNALGGTDNAINEYDKVALGYPSVPEIVYGFGPSIKYKNLDFSLFFQGTGRVSLMMSGFHPFTNDNNTAKRGILDYVADGCWTTDNPNPNASYPRLTTAYNTNNNQNSTFWLRNAAFLKLKNAEIGYNFKNMRIYVSGNNLLTFSKFKLWD
;
A
#
# COMPACT_ATOMS: atom_id res chain seq x y z
N THR A 1 -7.74 0.39 -20.57
CA THR A 1 -6.73 0.41 -21.65
C THR A 1 -7.14 -0.57 -22.73
N ASP A 2 -7.25 -0.11 -23.96
CA ASP A 2 -7.46 -0.92 -25.14
C ASP A 2 -6.17 -0.95 -26.00
N GLU A 3 -6.14 -1.76 -27.04
CA GLU A 3 -4.98 -1.86 -27.94
C GLU A 3 -4.63 -0.53 -28.62
N ASN A 4 -5.63 0.29 -28.95
CA ASN A 4 -5.41 1.61 -29.54
C ASN A 4 -4.66 2.54 -28.58
N MET A 5 -4.97 2.48 -27.29
CA MET A 5 -4.27 3.27 -26.28
C MET A 5 -2.82 2.80 -26.10
N ILE A 6 -2.55 1.52 -26.30
CA ILE A 6 -1.19 0.97 -26.23
C ILE A 6 -0.38 1.41 -27.44
N ASN A 7 -0.94 1.25 -28.65
CA ASN A 7 -0.27 1.63 -29.89
C ASN A 7 0.07 3.13 -29.98
N ASN A 8 -0.72 3.96 -29.30
CA ASN A 8 -0.49 5.40 -29.20
C ASN A 8 0.26 5.83 -27.92
N SER A 9 0.80 4.87 -27.14
CA SER A 9 1.58 5.18 -25.96
C SER A 9 3.07 5.23 -26.28
N LEU A 10 3.80 5.97 -25.44
CA LEU A 10 5.26 6.01 -25.53
C LEU A 10 5.84 4.62 -25.22
N PRO A 11 6.97 4.25 -25.82
CA PRO A 11 7.62 2.99 -25.56
C PRO A 11 8.09 2.92 -24.10
N GLN A 12 7.74 1.85 -23.40
CA GLN A 12 8.17 1.57 -22.02
C GLN A 12 9.37 0.62 -22.07
N GLN A 13 10.57 1.16 -21.87
CA GLN A 13 11.84 0.42 -21.98
C GLN A 13 12.05 -0.60 -20.86
N PHE A 14 11.25 -0.54 -19.79
CA PHE A 14 11.27 -1.54 -18.72
C PHE A 14 10.58 -2.87 -19.09
N ALA A 15 9.79 -2.86 -20.15
CA ALA A 15 8.98 -4.01 -20.52
C ALA A 15 9.84 -5.12 -21.14
N ASN A 16 9.81 -6.30 -20.53
CA ASN A 16 10.41 -7.53 -21.08
C ASN A 16 9.41 -8.37 -21.88
N LEU A 17 8.14 -8.01 -21.82
CA LEU A 17 7.04 -8.64 -22.55
C LEU A 17 6.32 -7.58 -23.41
N PRO A 18 5.67 -7.97 -24.49
CA PRO A 18 4.79 -7.07 -25.21
C PRO A 18 3.75 -6.45 -24.29
N LEU A 19 3.59 -5.12 -24.37
CA LEU A 19 2.57 -4.42 -23.61
C LEU A 19 1.18 -4.86 -24.11
N MET A 20 0.30 -5.09 -23.16
CA MET A 20 -1.07 -5.52 -23.43
C MET A 20 -2.06 -4.74 -22.55
N PRO A 21 -3.34 -4.70 -22.90
CA PRO A 21 -4.37 -4.14 -22.05
C PRO A 21 -4.30 -4.71 -20.63
N GLY A 22 -4.41 -3.82 -19.63
CA GLY A 22 -4.24 -4.18 -18.21
C GLY A 22 -2.82 -4.08 -17.66
N ASP A 23 -1.83 -3.77 -18.49
CA ASP A 23 -0.49 -3.42 -18.01
C ASP A 23 -0.44 -1.99 -17.46
N ILE A 24 0.50 -1.75 -16.55
CA ILE A 24 0.71 -0.44 -15.96
C ILE A 24 1.36 0.48 -17.00
N LYS A 25 0.76 1.67 -17.18
CA LYS A 25 1.29 2.74 -18.02
C LYS A 25 1.99 3.77 -17.14
N TYR A 26 3.23 4.07 -17.47
CA TYR A 26 4.02 5.11 -16.81
C TYR A 26 3.96 6.44 -17.55
N LYS A 27 4.39 7.49 -16.88
CA LYS A 27 4.43 8.84 -17.42
C LYS A 27 5.87 9.21 -17.73
N ASP A 28 6.10 9.75 -18.93
CA ASP A 28 7.32 10.44 -19.29
C ASP A 28 7.43 11.75 -18.47
N ILE A 29 8.51 11.91 -17.76
CA ILE A 29 8.71 13.02 -16.82
C ILE A 29 9.72 14.00 -17.43
N PRO A 30 9.37 15.29 -17.54
CA PRO A 30 10.31 16.29 -18.05
C PRO A 30 11.60 16.30 -17.25
N ASN A 31 12.72 16.36 -17.96
CA ASN A 31 14.03 16.53 -17.37
C ASN A 31 14.18 17.95 -16.76
N ALA A 32 15.34 18.23 -16.14
CA ALA A 32 15.62 19.51 -15.49
C ALA A 32 15.52 20.74 -16.45
N LEU A 33 15.57 20.53 -17.74
CA LEU A 33 15.44 21.56 -18.78
C LEU A 33 14.01 21.67 -19.31
N GLY A 34 13.07 20.88 -18.78
CA GLY A 34 11.64 20.90 -19.14
C GLY A 34 11.31 20.10 -20.41
N GLY A 35 12.26 19.40 -21.00
CA GLY A 35 12.03 18.54 -22.15
C GLY A 35 11.77 17.08 -21.78
N THR A 36 10.95 16.38 -22.57
CA THR A 36 10.74 14.94 -22.50
C THR A 36 11.51 14.24 -23.60
N ASP A 37 11.93 12.99 -23.39
CA ASP A 37 12.65 12.20 -24.42
C ASP A 37 11.71 11.29 -25.24
N ASN A 38 10.40 11.35 -24.96
CA ASN A 38 9.36 10.55 -25.60
C ASN A 38 9.55 9.03 -25.44
N ALA A 39 10.18 8.62 -24.36
CA ALA A 39 10.32 7.22 -23.96
C ALA A 39 10.17 7.11 -22.44
N ILE A 40 9.71 5.97 -21.96
CA ILE A 40 9.63 5.68 -20.52
C ILE A 40 10.86 4.83 -20.16
N ASN A 41 11.77 5.40 -19.39
CA ASN A 41 13.06 4.79 -19.07
C ASN A 41 13.61 5.17 -17.69
N GLU A 42 14.89 4.96 -17.44
CA GLU A 42 15.54 5.25 -16.16
C GLU A 42 15.53 6.75 -15.78
N TYR A 43 15.45 7.65 -16.76
CA TYR A 43 15.42 9.10 -16.51
C TYR A 43 14.06 9.58 -15.98
N ASP A 44 13.01 8.74 -16.08
CA ASP A 44 11.67 9.02 -15.52
C ASP A 44 11.53 8.64 -14.06
N LYS A 45 12.59 8.15 -13.44
CA LYS A 45 12.57 7.79 -12.04
C LYS A 45 12.75 9.01 -11.13
N VAL A 46 11.78 9.24 -10.28
CA VAL A 46 11.77 10.32 -9.31
C VAL A 46 11.53 9.79 -7.90
N ALA A 47 11.92 10.58 -6.89
CA ALA A 47 11.62 10.25 -5.51
C ALA A 47 10.10 10.22 -5.28
N LEU A 48 9.61 9.15 -4.68
CA LEU A 48 8.19 8.93 -4.44
C LEU A 48 7.84 8.88 -2.96
N GLY A 49 6.84 9.67 -2.57
CA GLY A 49 6.22 9.59 -1.25
C GLY A 49 7.14 9.89 -0.08
N TYR A 50 6.82 9.29 1.05
CA TYR A 50 7.61 9.35 2.28
C TYR A 50 8.50 8.11 2.40
N PRO A 51 9.51 8.13 3.30
CA PRO A 51 10.33 6.94 3.58
C PRO A 51 9.49 5.76 4.07
N SER A 52 10.03 4.56 3.98
CA SER A 52 9.43 3.35 4.56
C SER A 52 9.55 3.32 6.09
N VAL A 53 10.53 4.05 6.64
CA VAL A 53 10.65 4.29 8.08
C VAL A 53 9.86 5.55 8.43
N PRO A 54 8.94 5.51 9.40
CA PRO A 54 8.15 6.67 9.77
C PRO A 54 9.03 7.85 10.22
N GLU A 55 8.80 9.03 9.66
CA GLU A 55 9.45 10.26 10.13
C GLU A 55 8.81 10.79 11.41
N ILE A 56 7.54 10.43 11.66
CA ILE A 56 6.80 10.84 12.84
C ILE A 56 6.26 9.61 13.53
N VAL A 57 6.61 9.44 14.80
CA VAL A 57 6.02 8.44 15.71
C VAL A 57 5.47 9.18 16.90
N TYR A 58 4.24 8.91 17.29
CA TYR A 58 3.58 9.59 18.39
C TYR A 58 2.74 8.64 19.22
N GLY A 59 2.58 9.00 20.50
CA GLY A 59 1.70 8.30 21.42
C GLY A 59 1.14 9.28 22.45
N PHE A 60 -0.11 9.10 22.79
CA PHE A 60 -0.80 9.89 23.82
C PHE A 60 -1.94 9.08 24.42
N GLY A 61 -2.32 9.44 25.63
CA GLY A 61 -3.46 8.77 26.27
C GLY A 61 -3.91 9.46 27.54
N PRO A 62 -5.22 9.74 27.70
CA PRO A 62 -5.77 10.20 28.96
C PRO A 62 -5.82 9.06 29.96
N SER A 63 -5.59 9.41 31.22
CA SER A 63 -5.88 8.57 32.36
C SER A 63 -6.69 9.38 33.37
N ILE A 64 -7.86 8.88 33.74
CA ILE A 64 -8.82 9.58 34.60
C ILE A 64 -9.15 8.67 35.77
N LYS A 65 -9.09 9.25 36.98
CA LYS A 65 -9.55 8.58 38.19
C LYS A 65 -10.65 9.40 38.82
N TYR A 66 -11.77 8.77 39.07
CA TYR A 66 -12.89 9.39 39.77
C TYR A 66 -13.40 8.46 40.85
N LYS A 67 -13.22 8.87 42.13
CA LYS A 67 -13.53 8.02 43.29
C LYS A 67 -12.81 6.66 43.18
N ASN A 68 -13.57 5.59 43.07
CA ASN A 68 -13.07 4.23 42.99
C ASN A 68 -12.90 3.73 41.54
N LEU A 69 -13.29 4.53 40.58
CA LEU A 69 -13.26 4.18 39.16
C LEU A 69 -12.03 4.79 38.52
N ASP A 70 -11.31 4.01 37.75
CA ASP A 70 -10.20 4.46 36.91
C ASP A 70 -10.40 4.02 35.46
N PHE A 71 -10.00 4.91 34.57
CA PHE A 71 -10.11 4.70 33.12
C PHE A 71 -8.85 5.21 32.44
N SER A 72 -8.30 4.43 31.55
CA SER A 72 -7.15 4.84 30.75
C SER A 72 -7.27 4.40 29.30
N LEU A 73 -6.78 5.25 28.42
CA LEU A 73 -6.62 4.96 26.99
C LEU A 73 -5.18 5.25 26.62
N PHE A 74 -4.68 4.51 25.65
CA PHE A 74 -3.40 4.83 25.02
C PHE A 74 -3.52 4.67 23.51
N PHE A 75 -3.24 5.76 22.82
CA PHE A 75 -3.16 5.81 21.35
C PHE A 75 -1.71 5.83 20.91
N GLN A 76 -1.43 5.12 19.86
CA GLN A 76 -0.14 5.11 19.19
C GLN A 76 -0.34 5.28 17.69
N GLY A 77 0.51 6.05 17.05
CA GLY A 77 0.42 6.25 15.60
C GLY A 77 1.73 6.61 14.96
N THR A 78 1.71 6.56 13.65
CA THR A 78 2.81 6.97 12.79
C THR A 78 2.31 7.92 11.71
N GLY A 79 3.19 8.82 11.27
CA GLY A 79 2.92 9.75 10.18
C GLY A 79 4.10 9.86 9.25
N ARG A 80 3.87 10.39 8.04
CA ARG A 80 4.89 10.55 7.01
C ARG A 80 5.65 9.25 6.75
N VAL A 81 4.90 8.22 6.41
CA VAL A 81 5.42 6.89 6.12
C VAL A 81 4.71 6.32 4.90
N SER A 82 5.46 5.70 4.02
CA SER A 82 4.94 5.01 2.84
C SER A 82 5.30 3.53 2.86
N LEU A 83 4.42 2.72 2.28
CA LEU A 83 4.64 1.31 2.03
C LEU A 83 4.66 1.08 0.52
N MET A 84 5.73 0.48 0.02
CA MET A 84 5.82 0.01 -1.35
C MET A 84 5.33 -1.44 -1.43
N MET A 85 4.24 -1.66 -2.15
CA MET A 85 3.62 -2.99 -2.26
C MET A 85 4.37 -3.94 -3.22
N SER A 86 5.35 -3.46 -3.97
CA SER A 86 6.03 -4.24 -5.00
C SER A 86 6.64 -5.56 -4.49
N GLY A 87 7.09 -5.60 -3.25
CA GLY A 87 7.61 -6.82 -2.62
C GLY A 87 6.57 -7.85 -2.22
N PHE A 88 5.28 -7.50 -2.25
CA PHE A 88 4.17 -8.31 -1.75
C PHE A 88 3.15 -8.66 -2.84
N HIS A 89 3.32 -8.15 -4.06
CA HIS A 89 2.37 -8.45 -5.10
C HIS A 89 2.49 -9.90 -5.60
N PRO A 90 1.40 -10.50 -6.03
CA PRO A 90 1.33 -11.93 -6.37
C PRO A 90 2.06 -12.28 -7.66
N PHE A 91 2.43 -11.27 -8.45
CA PHE A 91 3.09 -11.44 -9.76
C PHE A 91 4.60 -11.49 -9.65
N THR A 92 5.13 -11.58 -8.46
CA THR A 92 6.56 -11.72 -8.31
C THR A 92 7.03 -12.96 -8.94
N ASN A 93 8.05 -12.80 -9.70
CA ASN A 93 8.89 -13.86 -9.92
C ASN A 93 10.32 -13.53 -10.09
N ASP A 94 11.05 -14.08 -9.29
CA ASP A 94 12.44 -14.35 -9.44
C ASP A 94 12.60 -15.53 -10.39
N ASN A 95 12.92 -15.25 -11.60
CA ASN A 95 13.48 -16.17 -12.62
C ASN A 95 12.71 -17.41 -13.06
N ASN A 96 11.62 -17.80 -12.45
CA ASN A 96 10.88 -18.93 -12.98
C ASN A 96 9.52 -19.14 -12.34
N THR A 97 8.50 -18.76 -13.07
CA THR A 97 7.15 -19.27 -12.91
C THR A 97 6.37 -18.80 -11.69
N ALA A 98 5.27 -18.16 -11.95
CA ALA A 98 4.17 -17.96 -11.02
C ALA A 98 3.73 -19.29 -10.37
N LYS A 99 4.47 -19.76 -9.41
CA LYS A 99 4.14 -20.97 -8.63
C LYS A 99 3.51 -20.65 -7.29
N ARG A 100 3.17 -19.39 -7.02
CA ARG A 100 2.51 -18.98 -5.79
C ARG A 100 1.01 -18.92 -6.01
N GLY A 101 0.24 -19.41 -5.06
CA GLY A 101 -1.19 -19.17 -5.00
C GLY A 101 -1.48 -17.68 -4.91
N ILE A 102 -2.57 -17.26 -5.50
CA ILE A 102 -3.08 -15.89 -5.44
C ILE A 102 -4.26 -15.91 -4.48
N LEU A 103 -4.35 -14.89 -3.63
CA LEU A 103 -5.50 -14.72 -2.74
C LEU A 103 -6.72 -14.27 -3.56
N ASP A 104 -7.90 -14.73 -3.20
CA ASP A 104 -9.14 -14.48 -3.94
C ASP A 104 -9.38 -12.99 -4.18
N TYR A 105 -9.23 -12.16 -3.13
CA TYR A 105 -9.41 -10.71 -3.27
C TYR A 105 -8.41 -10.03 -4.23
N VAL A 106 -7.24 -10.63 -4.44
CA VAL A 106 -6.27 -10.17 -5.42
C VAL A 106 -6.71 -10.56 -6.82
N ALA A 107 -7.15 -11.81 -7.00
CA ALA A 107 -7.68 -12.29 -8.28
C ALA A 107 -8.87 -11.45 -8.73
N ASP A 108 -9.81 -11.19 -7.81
CA ASP A 108 -10.99 -10.36 -8.06
C ASP A 108 -10.64 -8.90 -8.36
N GLY A 109 -9.54 -8.40 -7.79
CA GLY A 109 -9.04 -7.04 -7.99
C GLY A 109 -8.18 -6.85 -9.23
N CYS A 110 -7.87 -7.91 -9.98
CA CYS A 110 -7.07 -7.83 -11.21
C CYS A 110 -7.86 -7.28 -12.40
N TRP A 111 -7.14 -6.60 -13.28
CA TRP A 111 -7.69 -6.30 -14.58
C TRP A 111 -7.80 -7.58 -15.43
N THR A 112 -8.94 -7.79 -16.06
CA THR A 112 -9.16 -8.89 -17.00
C THR A 112 -9.87 -8.41 -18.27
N THR A 113 -9.80 -9.18 -19.36
CA THR A 113 -10.52 -8.88 -20.59
C THR A 113 -12.03 -8.92 -20.42
N ASP A 114 -12.51 -9.78 -19.53
CA ASP A 114 -13.95 -9.93 -19.24
C ASP A 114 -14.46 -8.82 -18.29
N ASN A 115 -13.56 -8.22 -17.52
CA ASN A 115 -13.84 -7.08 -16.64
C ASN A 115 -12.75 -5.99 -16.79
N PRO A 116 -12.79 -5.21 -17.89
CA PRO A 116 -11.78 -4.21 -18.20
C PRO A 116 -11.92 -2.95 -17.32
N ASN A 117 -11.66 -3.08 -16.04
CA ASN A 117 -11.76 -2.00 -15.07
C ASN A 117 -10.51 -1.11 -15.12
N PRO A 118 -10.59 0.17 -15.51
CA PRO A 118 -9.46 1.09 -15.52
C PRO A 118 -8.95 1.43 -14.12
N ASN A 119 -9.75 1.17 -13.09
CA ASN A 119 -9.40 1.39 -11.68
C ASN A 119 -9.10 0.07 -10.96
N ALA A 120 -8.73 -0.98 -11.68
CA ALA A 120 -8.34 -2.25 -11.07
C ALA A 120 -7.21 -2.04 -10.05
N SER A 121 -7.31 -2.70 -8.91
CA SER A 121 -6.32 -2.62 -7.83
C SER A 121 -5.00 -3.30 -8.17
N TYR A 122 -5.06 -4.22 -9.12
CA TYR A 122 -3.91 -4.99 -9.61
C TYR A 122 -3.91 -5.04 -11.15
N PRO A 123 -2.73 -5.07 -11.77
CA PRO A 123 -2.62 -5.22 -13.23
C PRO A 123 -3.08 -6.61 -13.68
N ARG A 124 -3.13 -6.83 -14.97
CA ARG A 124 -3.43 -8.15 -15.52
C ARG A 124 -2.46 -9.22 -15.02
N LEU A 125 -2.95 -10.42 -14.84
CA LEU A 125 -2.13 -11.59 -14.52
C LEU A 125 -1.30 -12.02 -15.73
N THR A 126 -0.06 -12.45 -15.47
CA THR A 126 0.85 -12.99 -16.48
C THR A 126 1.44 -14.31 -16.02
N THR A 127 1.69 -15.22 -16.95
CA THR A 127 2.34 -16.51 -16.68
C THR A 127 3.86 -16.40 -16.60
N ALA A 128 4.42 -15.29 -17.03
CA ALA A 128 5.84 -14.96 -16.95
C ALA A 128 6.04 -13.66 -16.17
N TYR A 129 7.24 -13.48 -15.64
CA TYR A 129 7.60 -12.25 -14.92
C TYR A 129 7.49 -11.04 -15.84
N ASN A 130 6.67 -10.10 -15.47
CA ASN A 130 6.44 -8.86 -16.20
C ASN A 130 7.20 -7.72 -15.50
N THR A 131 8.36 -7.38 -16.02
CA THR A 131 9.21 -6.32 -15.42
C THR A 131 8.50 -4.97 -15.45
N ASN A 132 7.66 -4.71 -16.46
CA ASN A 132 6.89 -3.47 -16.54
C ASN A 132 5.95 -3.31 -15.34
N ASN A 133 5.14 -4.32 -15.05
CA ASN A 133 4.17 -4.25 -13.96
C ASN A 133 4.82 -4.31 -12.57
N ASN A 134 6.09 -4.64 -12.49
CA ASN A 134 6.84 -4.79 -11.25
C ASN A 134 7.78 -3.62 -10.91
N GLN A 135 7.71 -2.51 -11.66
CA GLN A 135 8.47 -1.31 -11.32
C GLN A 135 7.91 -0.62 -10.08
N ASN A 136 8.79 -0.13 -9.22
CA ASN A 136 8.42 0.75 -8.13
C ASN A 136 7.76 2.01 -8.69
N SER A 137 6.52 2.26 -8.30
CA SER A 137 5.73 3.34 -8.86
C SER A 137 4.64 3.82 -7.91
N THR A 138 3.97 4.90 -8.27
CA THR A 138 2.79 5.39 -7.54
C THR A 138 1.66 4.36 -7.52
N PHE A 139 1.61 3.44 -8.49
CA PHE A 139 0.63 2.35 -8.50
C PHE A 139 0.80 1.43 -7.28
N TRP A 140 2.02 1.15 -6.85
CA TRP A 140 2.31 0.28 -5.72
C TRP A 140 2.52 1.02 -4.40
N LEU A 141 2.69 2.34 -4.45
CA LEU A 141 2.92 3.14 -3.26
C LEU A 141 1.62 3.35 -2.47
N ARG A 142 1.67 3.10 -1.17
CA ARG A 142 0.55 3.31 -0.25
C ARG A 142 0.97 4.18 0.92
N ASN A 143 0.03 4.95 1.43
CA ASN A 143 0.21 5.67 2.68
C ASN A 143 0.04 4.68 3.83
N ALA A 144 1.10 4.48 4.61
CA ALA A 144 1.15 3.56 5.74
C ALA A 144 0.95 4.26 7.11
N ALA A 145 0.56 5.53 7.12
CA ALA A 145 0.23 6.23 8.35
C ALA A 145 -1.00 5.62 9.03
N PHE A 146 -0.93 5.50 10.34
CA PHE A 146 -2.04 4.98 11.14
C PHE A 146 -2.14 5.65 12.50
N LEU A 147 -3.31 5.55 13.11
CA LEU A 147 -3.57 5.81 14.52
C LEU A 147 -4.30 4.59 15.09
N LYS A 148 -3.76 4.00 16.15
CA LYS A 148 -4.31 2.80 16.79
C LYS A 148 -4.63 3.08 18.26
N LEU A 149 -5.82 2.67 18.71
CA LEU A 149 -6.12 2.54 20.12
C LEU A 149 -5.43 1.28 20.64
N LYS A 150 -4.23 1.50 21.17
CA LYS A 150 -3.29 0.44 21.58
C LYS A 150 -3.76 -0.28 22.82
N ASN A 151 -4.19 0.51 23.84
CA ASN A 151 -4.67 -0.02 25.11
C ASN A 151 -5.90 0.79 25.55
N ALA A 152 -6.87 0.10 26.12
CA ALA A 152 -7.95 0.69 26.89
C ALA A 152 -8.16 -0.14 28.15
N GLU A 153 -8.34 0.51 29.26
CA GLU A 153 -8.59 -0.16 30.52
C GLU A 153 -9.61 0.62 31.34
N ILE A 154 -10.51 -0.09 31.98
CA ILE A 154 -11.41 0.42 32.99
C ILE A 154 -11.29 -0.43 34.26
N GLY A 155 -11.04 0.20 35.38
CA GLY A 155 -10.84 -0.45 36.68
C GLY A 155 -11.76 0.12 37.76
N TYR A 156 -12.11 -0.72 38.70
CA TYR A 156 -12.84 -0.33 39.92
C TYR A 156 -12.11 -0.85 41.16
N ASN A 157 -11.85 0.07 42.09
CA ASN A 157 -11.18 -0.23 43.32
C ASN A 157 -12.22 -0.42 44.45
N PHE A 158 -12.28 -1.61 44.99
CA PHE A 158 -13.19 -1.95 46.09
C PHE A 158 -12.40 -2.39 47.30
N LYS A 159 -12.32 -1.56 48.32
CA LYS A 159 -11.54 -1.83 49.53
C LYS A 159 -10.08 -2.22 49.18
N ASN A 160 -9.73 -3.47 49.43
CA ASN A 160 -8.38 -4.01 49.21
C ASN A 160 -8.25 -4.77 47.87
N MET A 161 -9.23 -4.66 46.99
CA MET A 161 -9.29 -5.37 45.70
C MET A 161 -9.51 -4.39 44.57
N ARG A 162 -8.84 -4.61 43.42
CA ARG A 162 -9.11 -3.92 42.16
C ARG A 162 -9.58 -4.92 41.15
N ILE A 163 -10.74 -4.63 40.53
CA ILE A 163 -11.26 -5.38 39.41
C ILE A 163 -11.12 -4.50 38.18
N TYR A 164 -10.59 -5.03 37.09
CA TYR A 164 -10.44 -4.28 35.86
C TYR A 164 -10.72 -5.13 34.63
N VAL A 165 -11.04 -4.46 33.53
CA VAL A 165 -11.12 -5.02 32.19
C VAL A 165 -10.23 -4.21 31.29
N SER A 166 -9.40 -4.87 30.50
CA SER A 166 -8.51 -4.23 29.55
C SER A 166 -8.61 -4.87 28.18
N GLY A 167 -8.35 -4.06 27.15
CA GLY A 167 -8.30 -4.50 25.77
C GLY A 167 -7.10 -3.90 25.05
N ASN A 168 -6.53 -4.66 24.13
CA ASN A 168 -5.39 -4.25 23.33
C ASN A 168 -5.75 -4.22 21.84
N ASN A 169 -5.19 -3.25 21.10
CA ASN A 169 -5.35 -3.10 19.65
C ASN A 169 -6.83 -3.05 19.21
N LEU A 170 -7.66 -2.32 19.95
CA LEU A 170 -9.11 -2.33 19.78
C LEU A 170 -9.58 -1.65 18.49
N LEU A 171 -8.92 -0.57 18.09
CA LEU A 171 -9.31 0.21 16.90
C LEU A 171 -8.07 0.64 16.12
N THR A 172 -8.15 0.57 14.79
CA THR A 172 -7.12 1.06 13.89
C THR A 172 -7.73 2.01 12.87
N PHE A 173 -7.19 3.22 12.78
CA PHE A 173 -7.53 4.22 11.77
C PHE A 173 -6.36 4.32 10.79
N SER A 174 -6.55 3.82 9.58
CA SER A 174 -5.56 3.87 8.51
C SER A 174 -6.26 4.07 7.16
N LYS A 175 -5.55 4.71 6.23
CA LYS A 175 -5.97 4.74 4.82
C LYS A 175 -5.66 3.43 4.11
N PHE A 176 -4.69 2.69 4.60
CA PHE A 176 -4.33 1.38 4.09
C PHE A 176 -5.18 0.32 4.81
N LYS A 177 -6.00 -0.41 4.04
CA LYS A 177 -6.96 -1.40 4.57
C LYS A 177 -6.85 -2.77 3.90
N LEU A 178 -5.81 -2.98 3.09
CA LEU A 178 -5.65 -4.25 2.38
C LEU A 178 -5.16 -5.37 3.29
N TRP A 179 -4.42 -5.01 4.33
CA TRP A 179 -3.89 -5.95 5.31
C TRP A 179 -4.04 -5.35 6.70
N ASP A 180 -4.81 -5.98 7.56
CA ASP A 180 -4.92 -5.67 8.99
C ASP A 180 -4.82 -6.97 9.81
#